data_b6bcd0f9f6cb82761ba0ac379ddaa3f2
#
_entry.id   b6bcd0f9f6cb82761ba0ac379ddaa3f2
#
_cell.length_a   1.000
_cell.length_b   1.000
_cell.length_c   1.000
_cell.angle_alpha   90.00
_cell.angle_beta   90.00
_cell.angle_gamma   90.00
#
_symmetry.space_group_name_H-M   'P 1'
#
loop_
_entity.id
_entity.type
_entity.pdbx_description
1 polymer ?
#
loop_
_entity_poly.entity_id
_entity_poly.type
_entity_poly.pdbx_seq_one_letter_code
_entity_poly.pdbx_strand_id
1 'polypeptide(L)'
;MTDKFQNDIKNLIEEFNFNGHKKFKLIVLFGLLGDFDSFEYAINLKSFIDKNQDKNLDIFAIAIGNQNGKEKFCKFTGFHKENLIVVSDNQIHNNLKVSRGLDIGLGGWINMLLMLSGINSFKTIKEVIRGYTGDRKAKQIYSEFDKIDVLKFLKFSGNSFKKVFGDGYLRPFELATFRLNNMNEIIQNWSDYILNEEYLPQRGASFLLNNKNQIIYKFFSNDVLGYSSNMR
;
A
#
# COMPACT_ATOMS: atom_id res chain seq x y z
N MET A 1 -3.92 21.08 -19.11
CA MET A 1 -4.26 20.05 -18.08
C MET A 1 -3.06 19.70 -17.19
N THR A 2 -1.85 19.71 -17.74
CA THR A 2 -0.59 19.44 -17.03
C THR A 2 -0.25 20.48 -15.96
N ASP A 3 -0.48 21.77 -16.24
CA ASP A 3 -0.07 22.85 -15.33
C ASP A 3 -0.89 22.91 -14.03
N LYS A 4 -2.22 22.67 -14.12
CA LYS A 4 -3.07 22.65 -12.91
C LYS A 4 -2.68 21.52 -11.97
N PHE A 5 -2.51 20.30 -12.49
CA PHE A 5 -2.12 19.14 -11.69
C PHE A 5 -0.73 19.31 -11.04
N GLN A 6 0.23 19.90 -11.78
CA GLN A 6 1.55 20.24 -11.25
C GLN A 6 1.46 21.25 -10.09
N ASN A 7 0.55 22.22 -10.19
CA ASN A 7 0.31 23.20 -9.14
C ASN A 7 -0.37 22.57 -7.93
N ASP A 8 -1.32 21.65 -8.11
CA ASP A 8 -1.96 20.93 -7.02
C ASP A 8 -0.93 20.12 -6.20
N ILE A 9 0.04 19.48 -6.87
CA ILE A 9 1.14 18.78 -6.19
C ILE A 9 2.08 19.76 -5.46
N LYS A 10 2.38 20.93 -6.04
CA LYS A 10 3.20 21.95 -5.35
C LYS A 10 2.50 22.45 -4.09
N ASN A 11 1.22 22.76 -4.18
CA ASN A 11 0.42 23.21 -3.05
C ASN A 11 0.42 22.14 -1.93
N LEU A 12 0.31 20.87 -2.29
CA LEU A 12 0.39 19.75 -1.33
C LEU A 12 1.75 19.70 -0.62
N ILE A 13 2.85 19.92 -1.34
CA ILE A 13 4.20 19.94 -0.76
C ILE A 13 4.33 21.09 0.25
N GLU A 14 3.79 22.25 -0.07
CA GLU A 14 3.81 23.44 0.79
C GLU A 14 2.91 23.25 2.01
N GLU A 15 1.68 22.80 1.83
CA GLU A 15 0.69 22.56 2.89
C GLU A 15 1.20 21.58 3.95
N PHE A 16 1.81 20.47 3.53
CA PHE A 16 2.32 19.44 4.43
C PHE A 16 3.81 19.57 4.75
N ASN A 17 4.45 20.65 4.30
CA ASN A 17 5.84 20.93 4.56
C ASN A 17 6.77 19.76 4.18
N PHE A 18 6.54 19.15 3.02
CA PHE A 18 7.38 18.07 2.50
C PHE A 18 8.74 18.59 2.03
N ASN A 19 9.48 19.19 2.95
CA ASN A 19 10.79 19.80 2.73
C ASN A 19 11.90 18.74 2.74
N GLY A 20 11.91 17.88 1.70
CA GLY A 20 13.01 16.95 1.49
C GLY A 20 14.24 17.69 0.94
N HIS A 21 15.42 17.27 1.39
CA HIS A 21 16.71 17.84 0.94
C HIS A 21 17.36 17.03 -0.19
N LYS A 22 16.79 15.87 -0.52
CA LYS A 22 17.34 14.96 -1.53
C LYS A 22 16.93 15.34 -2.95
N LYS A 23 17.67 14.80 -3.92
CA LYS A 23 17.47 15.10 -5.36
C LYS A 23 16.08 14.73 -5.87
N PHE A 24 15.46 13.70 -5.28
CA PHE A 24 14.14 13.20 -5.69
C PHE A 24 13.21 13.15 -4.48
N LYS A 25 11.92 13.31 -4.74
CA LYS A 25 10.84 13.14 -3.76
C LYS A 25 9.81 12.16 -4.29
N LEU A 26 9.51 11.13 -3.53
CA LEU A 26 8.39 10.22 -3.79
C LEU A 26 7.24 10.59 -2.86
N ILE A 27 6.14 11.04 -3.42
CA ILE A 27 4.89 11.28 -2.70
C ILE A 27 3.95 10.11 -2.98
N VAL A 28 3.51 9.44 -1.93
CA VAL A 28 2.58 8.32 -2.01
C VAL A 28 1.25 8.73 -1.38
N LEU A 29 0.18 8.59 -2.12
CA LEU A 29 -1.17 8.65 -1.58
C LEU A 29 -1.62 7.21 -1.35
N PHE A 30 -1.66 6.79 -0.10
CA PHE A 30 -2.37 5.58 0.27
C PHE A 30 -3.88 5.86 0.20
N GLY A 31 -4.71 4.84 0.07
CA GLY A 31 -6.14 4.97 0.28
C GLY A 31 -6.46 5.15 1.77
N LEU A 32 -7.37 4.37 2.28
CA LEU A 32 -7.63 4.27 3.71
C LEU A 32 -6.45 3.56 4.41
N LEU A 33 -6.08 3.95 5.63
CA LEU A 33 -5.03 3.25 6.39
C LEU A 33 -5.28 1.74 6.48
N GLY A 34 -6.54 1.34 6.65
CA GLY A 34 -6.94 -0.07 6.67
C GLY A 34 -7.13 -0.72 5.30
N ASP A 35 -6.61 -0.14 4.23
CA ASP A 35 -6.64 -0.76 2.91
C ASP A 35 -5.49 -1.78 2.77
N PHE A 36 -5.79 -2.94 2.20
CA PHE A 36 -4.81 -4.03 2.00
C PHE A 36 -3.62 -3.60 1.14
N ASP A 37 -3.87 -2.81 0.11
CA ASP A 37 -2.83 -2.26 -0.76
C ASP A 37 -1.88 -1.34 0.01
N SER A 38 -2.43 -0.51 0.91
CA SER A 38 -1.64 0.43 1.71
C SER A 38 -0.66 -0.29 2.63
N PHE A 39 -1.08 -1.38 3.27
CA PHE A 39 -0.20 -2.21 4.11
C PHE A 39 0.91 -2.87 3.30
N GLU A 40 0.57 -3.57 2.22
CA GLU A 40 1.54 -4.27 1.37
C GLU A 40 2.55 -3.27 0.79
N TYR A 41 2.07 -2.11 0.31
CA TYR A 41 2.92 -1.10 -0.27
C TYR A 41 3.85 -0.44 0.75
N ALA A 42 3.35 -0.11 1.95
CA ALA A 42 4.15 0.48 3.02
C ALA A 42 5.30 -0.44 3.47
N ILE A 43 5.02 -1.74 3.66
CA ILE A 43 6.04 -2.75 4.02
C ILE A 43 7.11 -2.84 2.93
N ASN A 44 6.71 -2.85 1.67
CA ASN A 44 7.65 -2.92 0.55
C ASN A 44 8.48 -1.63 0.41
N LEU A 45 7.86 -0.45 0.59
CA LEU A 45 8.57 0.82 0.61
C LEU A 45 9.58 0.88 1.75
N LYS A 46 9.20 0.43 2.94
CA LYS A 46 10.12 0.35 4.08
C LYS A 46 11.33 -0.53 3.76
N SER A 47 11.09 -1.72 3.21
CA SER A 47 12.18 -2.61 2.77
C SER A 47 13.05 -1.99 1.68
N PHE A 48 12.47 -1.20 0.78
CA PHE A 48 13.22 -0.46 -0.24
C PHE A 48 14.07 0.66 0.38
N ILE A 49 13.53 1.43 1.32
CA ILE A 49 14.25 2.50 2.03
C ILE A 49 15.45 1.92 2.76
N ASP A 50 15.28 0.85 3.53
CA ASP A 50 16.35 0.23 4.30
C ASP A 50 17.51 -0.26 3.44
N LYS A 51 17.20 -0.83 2.28
CA LYS A 51 18.22 -1.33 1.35
C LYS A 51 18.92 -0.24 0.54
N ASN A 52 18.39 0.98 0.55
CA ASN A 52 18.82 2.07 -0.32
C ASN A 52 18.99 3.39 0.44
N GLN A 53 19.45 3.34 1.70
CA GLN A 53 19.61 4.52 2.58
C GLN A 53 20.43 5.67 1.96
N ASP A 54 21.38 5.34 1.08
CA ASP A 54 22.24 6.33 0.41
C ASP A 54 21.61 6.94 -0.86
N LYS A 55 20.42 6.52 -1.26
CA LYS A 55 19.78 7.09 -2.46
C LYS A 55 19.23 8.48 -2.15
N ASN A 56 19.45 9.37 -3.10
CA ASN A 56 18.96 10.77 -3.11
C ASN A 56 17.42 10.82 -3.28
N LEU A 57 16.67 10.15 -2.42
CA LEU A 57 15.22 10.03 -2.47
C LEU A 57 14.60 10.25 -1.09
N ASP A 58 13.80 11.31 -0.95
CA ASP A 58 12.89 11.48 0.19
C ASP A 58 11.55 10.83 -0.13
N ILE A 59 10.93 10.22 0.88
CA ILE A 59 9.63 9.55 0.72
C ILE A 59 8.65 10.13 1.73
N PHE A 60 7.50 10.56 1.23
CA PHE A 60 6.39 11.08 2.01
C PHE A 60 5.12 10.32 1.65
N ALA A 61 4.27 10.09 2.62
CA ALA A 61 3.00 9.42 2.41
C ALA A 61 1.84 10.17 3.07
N ILE A 62 0.69 10.14 2.42
CA ILE A 62 -0.58 10.63 2.97
C ILE A 62 -1.57 9.48 2.92
N ALA A 63 -2.35 9.30 3.99
CA ALA A 63 -3.39 8.28 4.08
C ALA A 63 -4.66 8.84 4.73
N ILE A 64 -5.81 8.31 4.37
CA ILE A 64 -7.05 8.59 5.10
C ILE A 64 -7.03 7.77 6.39
N GLY A 65 -7.13 8.46 7.53
CA GLY A 65 -7.05 7.82 8.84
C GLY A 65 -6.95 8.81 9.99
N ASN A 66 -6.67 8.32 11.18
CA ASN A 66 -6.43 9.10 12.38
C ASN A 66 -5.07 8.80 13.01
N GLN A 67 -4.72 9.53 14.08
CA GLN A 67 -3.43 9.36 14.74
C GLN A 67 -3.26 7.98 15.39
N ASN A 68 -4.30 7.40 15.97
CA ASN A 68 -4.23 6.06 16.55
C ASN A 68 -3.96 5.00 15.47
N GLY A 69 -4.66 5.09 14.34
CA GLY A 69 -4.42 4.24 13.19
C GLY A 69 -3.01 4.40 12.63
N LYS A 70 -2.51 5.64 12.52
CA LYS A 70 -1.14 5.93 12.11
C LYS A 70 -0.11 5.25 13.01
N GLU A 71 -0.27 5.36 14.35
CA GLU A 71 0.63 4.72 15.31
C GLU A 71 0.71 3.20 15.09
N LYS A 72 -0.44 2.55 15.00
CA LYS A 72 -0.54 1.10 14.80
C LYS A 72 -0.01 0.69 13.42
N PHE A 73 -0.37 1.43 12.37
CA PHE A 73 0.10 1.20 11.00
C PHE A 73 1.62 1.24 10.91
N CYS A 74 2.25 2.30 11.45
CA CYS A 74 3.69 2.43 11.43
C CYS A 74 4.39 1.37 12.29
N LYS A 75 3.80 1.02 13.44
CA LYS A 75 4.32 -0.06 14.28
C LYS A 75 4.29 -1.41 13.58
N PHE A 76 3.22 -1.72 12.86
CA PHE A 76 3.05 -3.00 12.17
C PHE A 76 3.88 -3.08 10.88
N THR A 77 3.79 -2.05 10.03
CA THR A 77 4.46 -2.03 8.73
C THR A 77 5.95 -1.69 8.81
N GLY A 78 6.39 -1.09 9.93
CA GLY A 78 7.72 -0.51 10.08
C GLY A 78 7.91 0.79 9.29
N PHE A 79 6.86 1.35 8.65
CA PHE A 79 6.96 2.60 7.91
C PHE A 79 7.27 3.77 8.86
N HIS A 80 8.12 4.70 8.41
CA HIS A 80 8.58 5.81 9.25
C HIS A 80 7.44 6.78 9.56
N LYS A 81 7.17 6.96 10.84
CA LYS A 81 6.04 7.75 11.34
C LYS A 81 6.12 9.22 10.93
N GLU A 82 7.30 9.79 10.88
CA GLU A 82 7.57 11.15 10.45
C GLU A 82 7.26 11.38 8.96
N ASN A 83 7.29 10.33 8.17
CA ASN A 83 7.04 10.38 6.73
C ASN A 83 5.57 10.09 6.35
N LEU A 84 4.71 9.80 7.33
CA LEU A 84 3.29 9.53 7.11
C LEU A 84 2.44 10.64 7.71
N ILE A 85 1.59 11.24 6.90
CA ILE A 85 0.55 12.18 7.30
C ILE A 85 -0.80 11.49 7.18
N VAL A 86 -1.69 11.73 8.13
CA VAL A 86 -3.08 11.24 8.08
C VAL A 86 -4.05 12.40 7.94
N VAL A 87 -5.06 12.20 7.10
CA VAL A 87 -6.14 13.13 6.83
C VAL A 87 -7.48 12.44 7.11
N SER A 88 -8.50 13.22 7.47
CA SER A 88 -9.79 12.66 7.87
C SER A 88 -10.69 12.22 6.71
N ASP A 89 -10.39 12.68 5.50
CA ASP A 89 -11.24 12.49 4.32
C ASP A 89 -10.44 12.30 3.02
N ASN A 90 -11.14 12.13 1.91
CA ASN A 90 -10.55 11.92 0.60
C ASN A 90 -10.44 13.19 -0.27
N GLN A 91 -10.50 14.39 0.32
CA GLN A 91 -10.47 15.63 -0.45
C GLN A 91 -9.19 15.76 -1.29
N ILE A 92 -8.03 15.41 -0.73
CA ILE A 92 -6.74 15.42 -1.44
C ILE A 92 -6.77 14.45 -2.63
N HIS A 93 -7.31 13.24 -2.41
CA HIS A 93 -7.45 12.23 -3.47
C HIS A 93 -8.34 12.75 -4.60
N ASN A 94 -9.46 13.38 -4.28
CA ASN A 94 -10.38 13.98 -5.25
C ASN A 94 -9.72 15.11 -6.04
N ASN A 95 -9.01 16.01 -5.37
CA ASN A 95 -8.30 17.14 -6.01
C ASN A 95 -7.25 16.62 -7.01
N LEU A 96 -6.55 15.55 -6.65
CA LEU A 96 -5.55 14.90 -7.50
C LEU A 96 -6.15 13.85 -8.45
N LYS A 97 -7.48 13.76 -8.54
CA LYS A 97 -8.22 12.84 -9.43
C LYS A 97 -7.83 11.37 -9.25
N VAL A 98 -7.49 10.99 -8.02
CA VAL A 98 -7.28 9.60 -7.66
C VAL A 98 -8.63 8.89 -7.60
N SER A 99 -8.70 7.70 -8.17
CA SER A 99 -9.95 6.92 -8.23
C SER A 99 -10.54 6.67 -6.85
N ARG A 100 -11.83 6.86 -6.72
CA ARG A 100 -12.59 6.44 -5.52
C ARG A 100 -12.82 4.93 -5.45
N GLY A 101 -12.43 4.20 -6.50
CA GLY A 101 -12.79 2.80 -6.68
C GLY A 101 -14.21 2.62 -7.20
N LEU A 102 -14.77 1.44 -6.99
CA LEU A 102 -16.15 1.12 -7.38
C LEU A 102 -17.12 1.84 -6.43
N ASP A 103 -18.13 2.47 -7.01
CA ASP A 103 -19.27 3.02 -6.27
C ASP A 103 -20.56 2.72 -7.05
N ILE A 104 -21.30 1.73 -6.57
CA ILE A 104 -22.59 1.34 -7.14
C ILE A 104 -23.76 1.57 -6.17
N GLY A 105 -23.53 2.40 -5.14
CA GLY A 105 -24.55 2.78 -4.16
C GLY A 105 -24.91 1.70 -3.13
N LEU A 106 -24.12 0.62 -3.02
CA LEU A 106 -24.34 -0.47 -2.06
C LEU A 106 -23.46 -0.38 -0.80
N GLY A 107 -22.78 0.78 -0.60
CA GLY A 107 -21.87 1.02 0.51
C GLY A 107 -20.45 0.49 0.28
N GLY A 108 -19.52 1.02 1.08
CA GLY A 108 -18.09 0.79 0.88
C GLY A 108 -17.66 -0.67 0.96
N TRP A 109 -18.25 -1.45 1.87
CA TRP A 109 -17.98 -2.88 2.02
C TRP A 109 -18.31 -3.70 0.78
N ILE A 110 -19.52 -3.56 0.26
CA ILE A 110 -19.95 -4.32 -0.92
C ILE A 110 -19.12 -3.92 -2.12
N ASN A 111 -18.90 -2.62 -2.30
CA ASN A 111 -18.05 -2.10 -3.36
C ASN A 111 -16.62 -2.69 -3.29
N MET A 112 -16.02 -2.74 -2.10
CA MET A 112 -14.69 -3.33 -1.90
C MET A 112 -14.68 -4.84 -2.18
N LEU A 113 -15.68 -5.62 -1.73
CA LEU A 113 -15.77 -7.05 -2.00
C LEU A 113 -15.92 -7.33 -3.50
N LEU A 114 -16.72 -6.54 -4.21
CA LEU A 114 -16.86 -6.64 -5.65
C LEU A 114 -15.55 -6.33 -6.38
N MET A 115 -14.80 -5.33 -5.93
CA MET A 115 -13.47 -5.05 -6.48
C MET A 115 -12.49 -6.19 -6.22
N LEU A 116 -12.51 -6.79 -5.02
CA LEU A 116 -11.67 -7.96 -4.69
C LEU A 116 -12.05 -9.20 -5.51
N SER A 117 -13.33 -9.37 -5.88
CA SER A 117 -13.75 -10.43 -6.80
C SER A 117 -13.25 -10.24 -8.24
N GLY A 118 -12.63 -9.10 -8.51
CA GLY A 118 -12.08 -8.76 -9.83
C GLY A 118 -13.10 -8.19 -10.81
N ILE A 119 -14.27 -7.77 -10.33
CA ILE A 119 -15.22 -7.03 -11.18
C ILE A 119 -14.51 -5.81 -11.76
N ASN A 120 -14.54 -5.70 -13.08
CA ASN A 120 -13.86 -4.68 -13.88
C ASN A 120 -12.31 -4.68 -13.78
N SER A 121 -11.68 -5.69 -13.16
CA SER A 121 -10.23 -5.76 -13.06
C SER A 121 -9.66 -7.18 -13.20
N PHE A 122 -9.24 -7.52 -14.40
CA PHE A 122 -8.46 -8.74 -14.63
C PHE A 122 -7.11 -8.74 -13.88
N LYS A 123 -6.56 -7.56 -13.61
CA LYS A 123 -5.31 -7.41 -12.85
C LYS A 123 -5.48 -7.88 -11.40
N THR A 124 -6.59 -7.52 -10.75
CA THR A 124 -6.91 -7.99 -9.39
C THR A 124 -6.99 -9.51 -9.35
N ILE A 125 -7.72 -10.14 -10.28
CA ILE A 125 -7.81 -11.61 -10.37
C ILE A 125 -6.41 -12.22 -10.50
N LYS A 126 -5.59 -11.68 -11.40
CA LYS A 126 -4.22 -12.16 -11.61
C LYS A 126 -3.38 -12.07 -10.35
N GLU A 127 -3.48 -10.98 -9.58
CA GLU A 127 -2.75 -10.79 -8.32
C GLU A 127 -3.26 -11.73 -7.21
N VAL A 128 -4.57 -12.00 -7.16
CA VAL A 128 -5.14 -13.00 -6.25
C VAL A 128 -4.60 -14.38 -6.59
N ILE A 129 -4.68 -14.80 -7.85
CA ILE A 129 -4.14 -16.09 -8.31
C ILE A 129 -2.65 -16.19 -8.00
N ARG A 130 -1.87 -15.13 -8.27
CA ARG A 130 -0.43 -15.08 -7.95
C ARG A 130 -0.15 -15.32 -6.47
N GLY A 131 -1.03 -14.84 -5.59
CA GLY A 131 -0.93 -15.10 -4.15
C GLY A 131 -0.97 -16.57 -3.79
N TYR A 132 -1.73 -17.37 -4.52
CA TYR A 132 -1.89 -18.81 -4.31
C TYR A 132 -0.89 -19.66 -5.08
N THR A 133 -0.54 -19.28 -6.31
CA THR A 133 0.35 -20.06 -7.19
C THR A 133 1.82 -19.72 -7.04
N GLY A 134 2.13 -18.58 -6.41
CA GLY A 134 3.49 -18.06 -6.36
C GLY A 134 3.94 -17.39 -7.66
N ASP A 135 5.20 -16.96 -7.70
CA ASP A 135 5.81 -16.30 -8.86
C ASP A 135 7.32 -16.55 -8.88
N ARG A 136 7.80 -17.35 -9.82
CA ARG A 136 9.24 -17.69 -9.93
C ARG A 136 10.13 -16.51 -10.26
N LYS A 137 9.57 -15.40 -10.75
CA LYS A 137 10.31 -14.18 -11.09
C LYS A 137 10.36 -13.17 -9.95
N ALA A 138 9.53 -13.35 -8.92
CA ALA A 138 9.49 -12.49 -7.74
C ALA A 138 10.30 -13.09 -6.59
N LYS A 139 10.82 -12.21 -5.72
CA LYS A 139 11.56 -12.64 -4.52
C LYS A 139 10.62 -13.25 -3.50
N GLN A 140 11.12 -14.22 -2.75
CA GLN A 140 10.44 -14.76 -1.59
C GLN A 140 10.20 -13.67 -0.53
N ILE A 141 9.13 -13.83 0.25
CA ILE A 141 8.73 -12.90 1.32
C ILE A 141 9.37 -13.36 2.63
N TYR A 142 9.23 -14.64 2.99
CA TYR A 142 9.67 -15.17 4.26
C TYR A 142 10.98 -15.96 4.13
N SER A 143 11.94 -15.66 5.01
CA SER A 143 13.12 -16.49 5.21
C SER A 143 12.74 -17.79 5.97
N GLU A 144 13.63 -18.78 5.98
CA GLU A 144 13.38 -20.04 6.70
C GLU A 144 13.22 -19.87 8.21
N PHE A 145 13.78 -18.79 8.78
CA PHE A 145 13.76 -18.50 10.22
C PHE A 145 12.57 -17.66 10.65
N ASP A 146 11.81 -17.09 9.71
CA ASP A 146 10.68 -16.23 10.04
C ASP A 146 9.57 -17.05 10.72
N LYS A 147 9.10 -16.53 11.83
CA LYS A 147 7.90 -17.04 12.51
C LYS A 147 6.68 -16.34 11.91
N ILE A 148 5.73 -17.12 11.46
CA ILE A 148 4.54 -16.65 10.75
C ILE A 148 3.32 -16.97 11.61
N ASP A 149 2.70 -15.94 12.15
CA ASP A 149 1.47 -16.01 12.94
C ASP A 149 0.31 -15.50 12.07
N VAL A 150 -0.38 -16.39 11.35
CA VAL A 150 -1.44 -15.99 10.41
C VAL A 150 -2.73 -15.65 11.13
N LEU A 151 -3.04 -16.44 12.16
CA LEU A 151 -4.19 -16.26 13.04
C LEU A 151 -3.70 -16.64 14.44
N LYS A 152 -4.42 -16.22 15.50
CA LYS A 152 -4.03 -16.51 16.88
C LYS A 152 -3.69 -17.98 17.14
N PHE A 153 -4.23 -18.89 16.34
CA PHE A 153 -4.07 -20.36 16.48
C PHE A 153 -3.23 -21.00 15.36
N LEU A 154 -2.87 -20.29 14.29
CA LEU A 154 -2.12 -20.86 13.18
C LEU A 154 -0.71 -20.23 13.11
N LYS A 155 0.25 -20.98 13.63
CA LYS A 155 1.65 -20.59 13.71
C LYS A 155 2.52 -21.59 12.95
N PHE A 156 3.38 -21.10 12.08
CA PHE A 156 4.37 -21.92 11.38
C PHE A 156 5.62 -21.10 11.06
N SER A 157 6.64 -21.73 10.50
CA SER A 157 7.86 -21.03 10.13
C SER A 157 7.99 -20.94 8.60
N GLY A 158 8.77 -19.99 8.11
CA GLY A 158 9.12 -19.89 6.70
C GLY A 158 9.79 -21.15 6.14
N ASN A 159 10.39 -21.98 7.03
CA ASN A 159 10.93 -23.28 6.66
C ASN A 159 9.85 -24.26 6.15
N SER A 160 8.60 -24.10 6.54
CA SER A 160 7.49 -24.90 6.01
C SER A 160 7.30 -24.68 4.50
N PHE A 161 7.42 -23.43 4.04
CA PHE A 161 7.41 -23.11 2.60
C PHE A 161 8.61 -23.71 1.90
N LYS A 162 9.82 -23.59 2.48
CA LYS A 162 11.07 -24.12 1.90
C LYS A 162 11.00 -25.63 1.71
N LYS A 163 10.52 -26.37 2.71
CA LYS A 163 10.41 -27.83 2.65
C LYS A 163 9.47 -28.31 1.54
N VAL A 164 8.38 -27.58 1.26
CA VAL A 164 7.36 -28.01 0.30
C VAL A 164 7.63 -27.49 -1.09
N PHE A 165 8.07 -26.22 -1.22
CA PHE A 165 8.14 -25.52 -2.49
C PHE A 165 9.56 -25.11 -2.91
N GLY A 166 10.56 -25.27 -2.04
CA GLY A 166 11.94 -24.81 -2.30
C GLY A 166 12.18 -23.38 -1.84
N ASP A 167 13.22 -22.75 -2.41
CA ASP A 167 13.74 -21.46 -1.96
C ASP A 167 14.10 -20.54 -3.13
N GLY A 168 14.30 -19.24 -2.84
CA GLY A 168 14.81 -18.25 -3.79
C GLY A 168 13.76 -17.55 -4.67
N TYR A 169 12.48 -17.84 -4.53
CA TYR A 169 11.39 -17.21 -5.29
C TYR A 169 10.13 -17.09 -4.45
N LEU A 170 9.15 -16.31 -4.91
CA LEU A 170 7.83 -16.19 -4.26
C LEU A 170 7.06 -17.52 -4.41
N ARG A 171 6.97 -18.27 -3.32
CA ARG A 171 6.42 -19.62 -3.28
C ARG A 171 4.89 -19.61 -3.29
N PRO A 172 4.24 -20.71 -3.71
CA PRO A 172 2.80 -20.86 -3.57
C PRO A 172 2.33 -20.57 -2.15
N PHE A 173 1.19 -19.91 -2.00
CA PHE A 173 0.54 -19.48 -0.75
C PHE A 173 1.34 -18.45 0.09
N GLU A 174 2.57 -18.13 -0.22
CA GLU A 174 3.39 -17.22 0.57
C GLU A 174 2.83 -15.78 0.59
N LEU A 175 2.47 -15.27 -0.59
CA LEU A 175 1.87 -13.93 -0.70
C LEU A 175 0.44 -13.91 -0.15
N ALA A 176 -0.33 -14.97 -0.34
CA ALA A 176 -1.67 -15.08 0.25
C ALA A 176 -1.59 -15.07 1.79
N THR A 177 -0.63 -15.79 2.37
CA THR A 177 -0.35 -15.79 3.82
C THR A 177 0.03 -14.41 4.33
N PHE A 178 0.91 -13.72 3.62
CA PHE A 178 1.32 -12.36 3.95
C PHE A 178 0.12 -11.38 3.96
N ARG A 179 -0.72 -11.44 2.93
CA ARG A 179 -1.93 -10.61 2.82
C ARG A 179 -2.97 -10.96 3.91
N LEU A 180 -3.11 -12.24 4.24
CA LEU A 180 -3.99 -12.69 5.32
C LEU A 180 -3.52 -12.17 6.69
N ASN A 181 -2.21 -12.12 6.91
CA ASN A 181 -1.65 -11.53 8.13
C ASN A 181 -1.94 -10.01 8.21
N ASN A 182 -1.77 -9.28 7.12
CA ASN A 182 -2.14 -7.87 7.05
C ASN A 182 -3.64 -7.66 7.30
N MET A 183 -4.49 -8.48 6.70
CA MET A 183 -5.94 -8.43 6.91
C MET A 183 -6.31 -8.71 8.37
N ASN A 184 -5.65 -9.67 9.02
CA ASN A 184 -5.88 -9.99 10.43
C ASN A 184 -5.55 -8.80 11.34
N GLU A 185 -4.45 -8.09 11.09
CA GLU A 185 -4.10 -6.86 11.80
C GLU A 185 -5.19 -5.79 11.64
N ILE A 186 -5.67 -5.58 10.42
CA ILE A 186 -6.72 -4.60 10.13
C ILE A 186 -8.02 -4.95 10.86
N ILE A 187 -8.45 -6.20 10.79
CA ILE A 187 -9.70 -6.65 11.43
C ILE A 187 -9.63 -6.52 12.94
N GLN A 188 -8.49 -6.88 13.56
CA GLN A 188 -8.31 -6.78 15.01
C GLN A 188 -8.29 -5.34 15.53
N ASN A 189 -7.96 -4.37 14.68
CA ASN A 189 -7.86 -2.96 15.01
C ASN A 189 -8.77 -2.09 14.13
N TRP A 190 -9.94 -2.64 13.77
CA TRP A 190 -10.84 -2.05 12.79
C TRP A 190 -11.16 -0.58 13.04
N SER A 191 -11.60 -0.26 14.26
CA SER A 191 -11.99 1.10 14.65
C SER A 191 -10.86 2.13 14.61
N ASP A 192 -9.60 1.68 14.67
CA ASP A 192 -8.45 2.57 14.57
C ASP A 192 -8.06 2.85 13.12
N TYR A 193 -8.20 1.82 12.24
CA TYR A 193 -7.82 1.93 10.84
C TYR A 193 -8.92 2.48 9.93
N ILE A 194 -10.18 2.18 10.23
CA ILE A 194 -11.33 2.49 9.38
C ILE A 194 -12.17 3.61 10.03
N LEU A 195 -11.90 4.85 9.65
CA LEU A 195 -12.69 6.01 10.12
C LEU A 195 -14.09 6.04 9.52
N ASN A 196 -14.18 5.71 8.24
CA ASN A 196 -15.42 5.69 7.48
C ASN A 196 -15.33 4.59 6.42
N GLU A 197 -16.26 3.64 6.47
CA GLU A 197 -16.31 2.49 5.57
C GLU A 197 -16.55 2.87 4.11
N GLU A 198 -17.12 4.05 3.84
CA GLU A 198 -17.29 4.57 2.48
C GLU A 198 -15.96 4.77 1.75
N TYR A 199 -14.85 4.90 2.49
CA TYR A 199 -13.50 5.04 1.91
C TYR A 199 -12.80 3.70 1.66
N LEU A 200 -13.41 2.54 1.94
CA LEU A 200 -12.82 1.22 1.68
C LEU A 200 -12.43 1.03 0.21
N PRO A 201 -13.23 1.46 -0.78
CA PRO A 201 -12.85 1.35 -2.19
C PRO A 201 -11.81 2.37 -2.65
N GLN A 202 -11.48 3.40 -1.84
CA GLN A 202 -10.58 4.49 -2.23
C GLN A 202 -9.22 3.95 -2.68
N ARG A 203 -8.80 4.34 -3.88
CA ARG A 203 -7.50 3.93 -4.44
C ARG A 203 -6.43 4.96 -4.12
N GLY A 204 -5.18 4.59 -4.38
CA GLY A 204 -4.02 5.42 -4.12
C GLY A 204 -3.28 5.83 -5.39
N ALA A 205 -2.21 6.62 -5.20
CA ALA A 205 -1.34 7.08 -6.28
C ALA A 205 0.10 7.27 -5.80
N SER A 206 1.04 7.36 -6.73
CA SER A 206 2.43 7.68 -6.42
C SER A 206 2.98 8.69 -7.43
N PHE A 207 3.72 9.67 -6.94
CA PHE A 207 4.32 10.74 -7.73
C PHE A 207 5.80 10.86 -7.41
N LEU A 208 6.66 10.72 -8.41
CA LEU A 208 8.09 10.98 -8.27
C LEU A 208 8.40 12.36 -8.83
N LEU A 209 9.07 13.18 -8.05
CA LEU A 209 9.45 14.54 -8.39
C LEU A 209 10.96 14.70 -8.42
N ASN A 210 11.45 15.61 -9.25
CA ASN A 210 12.83 16.05 -9.24
C ASN A 210 13.06 17.16 -8.19
N ASN A 211 14.29 17.67 -8.09
CA ASN A 211 14.67 18.73 -7.16
C ASN A 211 13.99 20.10 -7.41
N LYS A 212 13.36 20.27 -8.56
CA LYS A 212 12.54 21.46 -8.90
C LYS A 212 11.05 21.24 -8.60
N ASN A 213 10.70 20.16 -7.89
CA ASN A 213 9.34 19.71 -7.63
C ASN A 213 8.51 19.49 -8.92
N GLN A 214 9.17 19.13 -10.03
CA GLN A 214 8.49 18.74 -11.26
C GLN A 214 8.22 17.24 -11.26
N ILE A 215 7.02 16.83 -11.65
CA ILE A 215 6.64 15.43 -11.74
C ILE A 215 7.37 14.78 -12.91
N ILE A 216 8.19 13.76 -12.60
CA ILE A 216 8.91 12.96 -13.60
C ILE A 216 8.29 11.56 -13.79
N TYR A 217 7.50 11.11 -12.83
CA TYR A 217 6.73 9.87 -12.93
C TYR A 217 5.45 10.00 -12.11
N LYS A 218 4.37 9.40 -12.58
CA LYS A 218 3.10 9.29 -11.87
C LYS A 218 2.49 7.92 -12.10
N PHE A 219 1.91 7.36 -11.05
CA PHE A 219 1.16 6.13 -11.10
C PHE A 219 -0.15 6.29 -10.34
N PHE A 220 -1.25 5.83 -10.92
CA PHE A 220 -2.57 5.76 -10.29
C PHE A 220 -2.95 4.30 -10.15
N SER A 221 -3.22 3.86 -8.92
CA SER A 221 -3.76 2.54 -8.66
C SER A 221 -5.28 2.60 -8.87
N ASN A 222 -5.77 2.00 -9.93
CA ASN A 222 -7.21 1.93 -10.20
C ASN A 222 -7.82 0.61 -9.72
N ASP A 223 -6.98 -0.39 -9.51
CA ASP A 223 -7.36 -1.76 -9.18
C ASP A 223 -7.02 -2.06 -7.72
N VAL A 224 -7.77 -2.93 -7.06
CA VAL A 224 -7.35 -3.53 -5.79
C VAL A 224 -6.14 -4.42 -6.05
N LEU A 225 -5.15 -4.41 -5.15
CA LEU A 225 -3.83 -5.02 -5.32
C LEU A 225 -3.02 -4.40 -6.47
N GLY A 226 -3.38 -3.18 -6.89
CA GLY A 226 -2.77 -2.49 -8.02
C GLY A 226 -1.32 -2.09 -7.77
N TYR A 227 -0.95 -1.75 -6.55
CA TYR A 227 0.43 -1.41 -6.18
C TYR A 227 1.38 -2.60 -6.33
N SER A 228 0.94 -3.81 -5.99
CA SER A 228 1.75 -5.03 -6.10
C SER A 228 2.26 -5.29 -7.52
N SER A 229 1.46 -4.97 -8.53
CA SER A 229 1.85 -5.15 -9.93
C SER A 229 2.91 -4.16 -10.39
N ASN A 230 3.01 -3.00 -9.74
CA ASN A 230 3.94 -1.93 -10.09
C ASN A 230 5.29 -2.01 -9.34
N MET A 231 5.40 -2.85 -8.33
CA MET A 231 6.62 -3.04 -7.51
C MET A 231 7.54 -4.17 -7.99
N ARG A 232 7.29 -4.69 -9.20
CA ARG A 232 8.09 -5.79 -9.82
C ARG A 232 9.32 -5.29 -10.53
#